data_c0e6c93d534f9c34f8963ad51765212a
#
_entry.id   c0e6c93d534f9c34f8963ad51765212a
#
_cell.length_a   1.000
_cell.length_b   1.000
_cell.length_c   1.000
_cell.angle_alpha   90.00
_cell.angle_beta   90.00
_cell.angle_gamma   90.00
#
_symmetry.space_group_name_H-M   'P 1'
#
loop_
_entity.id
_entity.type
_entity.pdbx_description
1 polymer ?
#
loop_
_entity_poly.entity_id
_entity_poly.type
_entity_poly.pdbx_seq_one_letter_code
_entity_poly.pdbx_strand_id
1 'polypeptide(L)'
;MALSPLRKESEMTIDSHLSIAQRVQAKTRSTKRTYLMIKRMMDLVGAACGILLLSPLLLVITLLIKLENPKAPVFFYQTRVGINEKTFRMYKFRSMVPNAEDLLKDLLHKNEIEGAMFKMKHDPRITPVGRFIRRTSIDELPQLWNVVRGDMSLVGPRPPLPREVAEYSSYDKLRLRVKPGCTGLWQVSGRNELSFKEMVELDLEYIEKRNVFFDLQIIAKTARAMVGSDDAY
;
A
#
# COMPACT_ATOMS: atom_id res chain seq x y z
N MET A 1 -33.28 31.36 -12.93
CA MET A 1 -33.55 29.89 -12.99
C MET A 1 -32.65 29.22 -11.97
N ALA A 2 -33.20 28.71 -10.86
CA ALA A 2 -32.39 28.10 -9.80
C ALA A 2 -31.91 26.71 -10.26
N LEU A 3 -30.63 26.45 -10.11
CA LEU A 3 -30.04 25.14 -10.42
C LEU A 3 -30.69 24.06 -9.54
N SER A 4 -30.92 22.85 -10.10
CA SER A 4 -31.47 21.73 -9.33
C SER A 4 -30.50 21.35 -8.19
N PRO A 5 -30.98 20.82 -7.04
CA PRO A 5 -30.13 20.40 -5.92
C PRO A 5 -28.99 19.49 -6.33
N LEU A 6 -29.25 18.53 -7.20
CA LEU A 6 -28.25 17.58 -7.74
C LEU A 6 -27.12 18.27 -8.53
N ARG A 7 -27.45 19.36 -9.23
CA ARG A 7 -26.45 20.12 -9.99
C ARG A 7 -25.57 20.96 -9.07
N LYS A 8 -26.15 21.53 -7.99
CA LYS A 8 -25.37 22.26 -6.97
C LYS A 8 -24.41 21.32 -6.23
N GLU A 9 -24.84 20.11 -5.91
CA GLU A 9 -24.02 19.11 -5.22
C GLU A 9 -22.85 18.61 -6.10
N SER A 10 -23.10 18.40 -7.40
CA SER A 10 -22.04 18.05 -8.34
C SER A 10 -21.04 19.18 -8.58
N GLU A 11 -21.49 20.43 -8.71
CA GLU A 11 -20.61 21.59 -8.85
C GLU A 11 -19.76 21.81 -7.59
N MET A 12 -20.32 21.68 -6.40
CA MET A 12 -19.61 21.80 -5.13
C MET A 12 -18.56 20.69 -4.95
N THR A 13 -18.84 19.47 -5.40
CA THR A 13 -17.89 18.35 -5.39
C THR A 13 -16.73 18.59 -6.37
N ILE A 14 -17.01 19.09 -7.58
CA ILE A 14 -16.00 19.43 -8.58
C ILE A 14 -15.08 20.53 -8.06
N ASP A 15 -15.62 21.60 -7.47
CA ASP A 15 -14.84 22.69 -6.92
C ASP A 15 -13.95 22.23 -5.75
N SER A 16 -14.46 21.33 -4.89
CA SER A 16 -13.66 20.75 -3.80
C SER A 16 -12.49 19.90 -4.32
N HIS A 17 -12.72 19.05 -5.31
CA HIS A 17 -11.68 18.24 -5.94
C HIS A 17 -10.62 19.10 -6.65
N LEU A 18 -11.04 20.16 -7.35
CA LEU A 18 -10.11 21.11 -7.97
C LEU A 18 -9.25 21.82 -6.94
N SER A 19 -9.82 22.24 -5.81
CA SER A 19 -9.08 22.88 -4.72
C SER A 19 -8.08 21.94 -4.07
N ILE A 20 -8.42 20.67 -3.84
CA ILE A 20 -7.53 19.63 -3.30
C ILE A 20 -6.40 19.35 -4.30
N ALA A 21 -6.72 19.16 -5.58
CA ALA A 21 -5.74 18.93 -6.62
C ALA A 21 -4.69 20.04 -6.70
N GLN A 22 -5.13 21.30 -6.63
CA GLN A 22 -4.24 22.47 -6.61
C GLN A 22 -3.33 22.47 -5.38
N ARG A 23 -3.88 22.19 -4.18
CA ARG A 23 -3.09 22.13 -2.94
C ARG A 23 -2.05 21.00 -2.99
N VAL A 24 -2.43 19.80 -3.43
CA VAL A 24 -1.52 18.66 -3.60
C VAL A 24 -0.40 18.98 -4.57
N GLN A 25 -0.71 19.60 -5.72
CA GLN A 25 0.29 20.01 -6.71
C GLN A 25 1.23 21.08 -6.14
N ALA A 26 0.69 22.12 -5.50
CA ALA A 26 1.46 23.17 -4.85
C ALA A 26 2.38 22.59 -3.77
N LYS A 27 1.87 21.71 -2.89
CA LYS A 27 2.65 21.04 -1.87
C LYS A 27 3.77 20.19 -2.45
N THR A 28 3.48 19.44 -3.53
CA THR A 28 4.49 18.59 -4.18
C THR A 28 5.63 19.43 -4.77
N ARG A 29 5.32 20.59 -5.39
CA ARG A 29 6.31 21.51 -5.94
C ARG A 29 7.10 22.25 -4.84
N SER A 30 6.43 22.68 -3.77
CA SER A 30 7.01 23.48 -2.67
C SER A 30 7.66 22.64 -1.57
N THR A 31 7.62 21.31 -1.67
CA THR A 31 8.21 20.43 -0.64
C THR A 31 9.70 20.70 -0.48
N LYS A 32 10.10 21.12 0.73
CA LYS A 32 11.50 21.47 1.03
C LYS A 32 12.41 20.25 0.84
N ARG A 33 13.56 20.47 0.18
CA ARG A 33 14.58 19.42 -0.01
C ARG A 33 15.04 18.82 1.33
N THR A 34 15.13 19.66 2.37
CA THR A 34 15.49 19.24 3.74
C THR A 34 14.53 18.16 4.26
N TYR A 35 13.19 18.34 4.09
CA TYR A 35 12.24 17.30 4.48
C TYR A 35 12.47 16.00 3.70
N LEU A 36 12.67 16.07 2.39
CA LEU A 36 12.91 14.88 1.57
C LEU A 36 14.20 14.14 1.98
N MET A 37 15.24 14.88 2.33
CA MET A 37 16.50 14.30 2.84
C MET A 37 16.30 13.63 4.21
N ILE A 38 15.67 14.31 5.16
CA ILE A 38 15.38 13.75 6.49
C ILE A 38 14.50 12.51 6.35
N LYS A 39 13.43 12.60 5.54
CA LYS A 39 12.56 11.47 5.26
C LYS A 39 13.35 10.29 4.68
N ARG A 40 14.23 10.54 3.71
CA ARG A 40 15.07 9.48 3.13
C ARG A 40 16.00 8.83 4.13
N MET A 41 16.61 9.63 5.02
CA MET A 41 17.44 9.11 6.11
C MET A 41 16.62 8.26 7.08
N MET A 42 15.43 8.74 7.49
CA MET A 42 14.50 7.96 8.32
C MET A 42 14.08 6.64 7.65
N ASP A 43 13.75 6.68 6.36
CA ASP A 43 13.40 5.51 5.58
C ASP A 43 14.54 4.47 5.57
N LEU A 44 15.78 4.92 5.30
CA LEU A 44 16.94 4.04 5.25
C LEU A 44 17.28 3.44 6.62
N VAL A 45 17.36 4.30 7.65
CA VAL A 45 17.66 3.86 9.00
C VAL A 45 16.56 2.94 9.52
N GLY A 46 15.29 3.33 9.38
CA GLY A 46 14.17 2.52 9.83
C GLY A 46 14.07 1.18 9.11
N ALA A 47 14.26 1.15 7.78
CA ALA A 47 14.23 -0.09 7.02
C ALA A 47 15.44 -0.98 7.34
N ALA A 48 16.64 -0.43 7.46
CA ALA A 48 17.85 -1.20 7.82
C ALA A 48 17.73 -1.78 9.24
N CYS A 49 17.31 -0.96 10.21
CA CYS A 49 17.05 -1.44 11.57
C CYS A 49 15.95 -2.51 11.59
N GLY A 50 14.85 -2.31 10.84
CA GLY A 50 13.77 -3.28 10.72
C GLY A 50 14.26 -4.61 10.16
N ILE A 51 15.03 -4.60 9.07
CA ILE A 51 15.61 -5.82 8.49
C ILE A 51 16.54 -6.51 9.49
N LEU A 52 17.42 -5.77 10.17
CA LEU A 52 18.38 -6.32 11.12
C LEU A 52 17.68 -6.94 12.33
N LEU A 53 16.76 -6.20 12.97
CA LEU A 53 16.04 -6.66 14.16
C LEU A 53 15.11 -7.84 13.86
N LEU A 54 14.48 -7.85 12.68
CA LEU A 54 13.57 -8.91 12.27
C LEU A 54 14.27 -10.05 11.54
N SER A 55 15.60 -9.99 11.35
CA SER A 55 16.35 -11.02 10.59
C SER A 55 16.16 -12.44 11.14
N PRO A 56 16.10 -12.71 12.47
CA PRO A 56 15.82 -14.05 12.96
C PRO A 56 14.41 -14.53 12.54
N LEU A 57 13.41 -13.66 12.63
CA LEU A 57 12.05 -13.97 12.19
C LEU A 57 12.01 -14.23 10.67
N LEU A 58 12.67 -13.38 9.86
CA LEU A 58 12.71 -13.54 8.41
C LEU A 58 13.36 -14.88 8.02
N LEU A 59 14.39 -15.31 8.76
CA LEU A 59 15.04 -16.60 8.55
C LEU A 59 14.08 -17.76 8.88
N VAL A 60 13.39 -17.71 10.01
CA VAL A 60 12.39 -18.74 10.40
C VAL A 60 11.30 -18.85 9.34
N ILE A 61 10.73 -17.72 8.88
CA ILE A 61 9.70 -17.72 7.85
C ILE A 61 10.24 -18.29 6.53
N THR A 62 11.48 -17.93 6.15
CA THR A 62 12.15 -18.50 4.97
C THR A 62 12.23 -20.01 5.06
N LEU A 63 12.62 -20.54 6.22
CA LEU A 63 12.73 -21.99 6.45
C LEU A 63 11.34 -22.66 6.38
N LEU A 64 10.32 -22.10 7.03
CA LEU A 64 8.95 -22.64 6.99
C LEU A 64 8.41 -22.72 5.55
N ILE A 65 8.57 -21.64 4.75
CA ILE A 65 8.16 -21.64 3.34
C ILE A 65 8.91 -22.72 2.54
N LYS A 66 10.21 -22.92 2.82
CA LYS A 66 11.01 -23.96 2.15
C LYS A 66 10.64 -25.37 2.59
N LEU A 67 10.29 -25.57 3.84
CA LEU A 67 9.82 -26.88 4.34
C LEU A 67 8.44 -27.23 3.75
N GLU A 68 7.55 -26.25 3.60
CA GLU A 68 6.23 -26.44 2.99
C GLU A 68 6.33 -26.77 1.48
N ASN A 69 7.22 -26.09 0.75
CA ASN A 69 7.48 -26.35 -0.67
C ASN A 69 8.96 -26.10 -1.02
N PRO A 70 9.83 -27.14 -0.98
CA PRO A 70 11.27 -27.00 -1.21
C PRO A 70 11.65 -26.46 -2.61
N LYS A 71 10.82 -26.72 -3.62
CA LYS A 71 11.06 -26.29 -5.00
C LYS A 71 10.61 -24.84 -5.27
N ALA A 72 9.68 -24.31 -4.45
CA ALA A 72 9.18 -22.96 -4.66
C ALA A 72 10.19 -21.89 -4.19
N PRO A 73 10.26 -20.73 -4.87
CA PRO A 73 11.03 -19.59 -4.37
C PRO A 73 10.39 -19.02 -3.10
N VAL A 74 11.24 -18.55 -2.17
CA VAL A 74 10.81 -17.94 -0.89
C VAL A 74 10.11 -16.62 -1.10
N PHE A 75 10.64 -15.81 -2.02
CA PHE A 75 10.10 -14.49 -2.33
C PHE A 75 9.21 -14.55 -3.56
N PHE A 76 8.16 -13.76 -3.50
CA PHE A 76 7.31 -13.41 -4.61
C PHE A 76 7.48 -11.91 -4.88
N TYR A 77 7.38 -11.50 -6.13
CA TYR A 77 7.33 -10.08 -6.48
C TYR A 77 6.12 -9.80 -7.36
N GLN A 78 5.54 -8.64 -7.15
CA GLN A 78 4.43 -8.14 -7.94
C GLN A 78 4.79 -6.77 -8.51
N THR A 79 4.55 -6.58 -9.81
CA THR A 79 4.73 -5.27 -10.44
C THR A 79 3.71 -4.29 -9.87
N ARG A 80 4.20 -3.17 -9.36
CA ARG A 80 3.42 -2.07 -8.79
C ARG A 80 3.81 -0.76 -9.45
N VAL A 81 2.91 0.23 -9.34
CA VAL A 81 3.14 1.58 -9.84
C VAL A 81 3.59 2.46 -8.69
N GLY A 82 4.72 3.16 -8.90
CA GLY A 82 5.33 4.07 -7.95
C GLY A 82 5.22 5.53 -8.39
N ILE A 83 6.17 6.34 -7.91
CA ILE A 83 6.20 7.77 -8.20
C ILE A 83 6.28 8.05 -9.71
N ASN A 84 5.47 9.03 -10.15
CA ASN A 84 5.37 9.44 -11.56
C ASN A 84 5.08 8.28 -12.53
N GLU A 85 4.20 7.37 -12.09
CA GLU A 85 3.73 6.21 -12.86
C GLU A 85 4.84 5.20 -13.26
N LYS A 86 6.04 5.30 -12.66
CA LYS A 86 7.12 4.33 -12.89
C LYS A 86 6.81 3.02 -12.19
N THR A 87 6.92 1.91 -12.90
CA THR A 87 6.71 0.58 -12.32
C THR A 87 7.96 0.09 -11.59
N PHE A 88 7.74 -0.72 -10.55
CA PHE A 88 8.79 -1.38 -9.79
C PHE A 88 8.33 -2.77 -9.31
N ARG A 89 9.28 -3.63 -8.92
CA ARG A 89 8.99 -4.95 -8.32
C ARG A 89 8.86 -4.80 -6.81
N MET A 90 7.64 -4.98 -6.29
CA MET A 90 7.39 -5.03 -4.86
C MET A 90 7.58 -6.45 -4.35
N TYR A 91 8.46 -6.62 -3.37
CA TYR A 91 8.81 -7.93 -2.81
C TYR A 91 7.90 -8.29 -1.64
N LYS A 92 7.50 -9.57 -1.59
CA LYS A 92 6.77 -10.19 -0.48
C LYS A 92 7.31 -11.59 -0.23
N PHE A 93 7.04 -12.13 0.94
CA PHE A 93 7.15 -13.56 1.11
C PHE A 93 6.06 -14.27 0.30
N ARG A 94 6.39 -15.45 -0.21
CA ARG A 94 5.42 -16.30 -0.88
C ARG A 94 4.41 -16.85 0.12
N SER A 95 3.16 -16.50 -0.07
CA SER A 95 2.03 -16.92 0.76
C SER A 95 1.02 -17.80 -0.01
N MET A 96 1.29 -18.05 -1.30
CA MET A 96 0.44 -18.83 -2.17
C MET A 96 1.22 -19.93 -2.88
N VAL A 97 0.48 -20.94 -3.39
CA VAL A 97 1.05 -22.01 -4.22
C VAL A 97 1.74 -21.44 -5.47
N PRO A 98 2.75 -22.16 -6.05
CA PRO A 98 3.50 -21.62 -7.19
C PRO A 98 2.67 -21.26 -8.42
N ASN A 99 1.60 -22.00 -8.69
CA ASN A 99 0.67 -21.81 -9.82
C ASN A 99 -0.57 -20.96 -9.48
N ALA A 100 -0.48 -20.10 -8.46
CA ALA A 100 -1.61 -19.30 -7.97
C ALA A 100 -2.23 -18.37 -9.02
N GLU A 101 -1.43 -17.85 -9.95
CA GLU A 101 -1.93 -16.99 -11.04
C GLU A 101 -2.78 -17.76 -12.05
N ASP A 102 -2.41 -19.02 -12.37
CA ASP A 102 -3.19 -19.88 -13.25
C ASP A 102 -4.53 -20.22 -12.61
N LEU A 103 -4.52 -20.55 -11.33
CA LEU A 103 -5.73 -20.85 -10.56
C LEU A 103 -6.65 -19.64 -10.36
N LEU A 104 -6.13 -18.42 -10.47
CA LEU A 104 -6.93 -17.21 -10.33
C LEU A 104 -8.05 -17.14 -11.37
N LYS A 105 -7.78 -17.55 -12.61
CA LYS A 105 -8.75 -17.50 -13.71
C LYS A 105 -10.02 -18.25 -13.36
N ASP A 106 -9.88 -19.42 -12.73
CA ASP A 106 -10.98 -20.28 -12.34
C ASP A 106 -11.74 -19.77 -11.10
N LEU A 107 -11.14 -18.82 -10.36
CA LEU A 107 -11.70 -18.28 -9.13
C LEU A 107 -12.33 -16.89 -9.29
N LEU A 108 -12.15 -16.21 -10.43
CA LEU A 108 -12.63 -14.84 -10.64
C LEU A 108 -14.14 -14.68 -10.37
N HIS A 109 -14.94 -15.70 -10.68
CA HIS A 109 -16.39 -15.70 -10.43
C HIS A 109 -16.77 -15.75 -8.93
N LYS A 110 -15.80 -16.06 -8.04
CA LYS A 110 -15.96 -16.10 -6.58
C LYS A 110 -15.44 -14.84 -5.89
N ASN A 111 -15.20 -13.75 -6.64
CA ASN A 111 -14.77 -12.50 -6.04
C ASN A 111 -15.83 -11.95 -5.08
N GLU A 112 -15.44 -11.63 -3.85
CA GLU A 112 -16.33 -11.14 -2.79
C GLU A 112 -16.37 -9.60 -2.70
N ILE A 113 -15.61 -8.90 -3.56
CA ILE A 113 -15.57 -7.43 -3.61
C ILE A 113 -15.77 -6.92 -5.03
N GLU A 114 -16.34 -5.72 -5.14
CA GLU A 114 -16.47 -5.02 -6.41
C GLU A 114 -15.13 -4.37 -6.84
N GLY A 115 -14.93 -4.25 -8.17
CA GLY A 115 -13.77 -3.57 -8.75
C GLY A 115 -12.64 -4.49 -9.20
N ALA A 116 -11.50 -3.89 -9.53
CA ALA A 116 -10.34 -4.58 -10.15
C ALA A 116 -9.55 -5.49 -9.19
N MET A 117 -9.80 -5.42 -7.89
CA MET A 117 -9.16 -6.28 -6.90
C MET A 117 -9.90 -7.61 -6.77
N PHE A 118 -9.13 -8.70 -6.55
CA PHE A 118 -9.69 -9.99 -6.20
C PHE A 118 -9.53 -10.22 -4.68
N LYS A 119 -10.64 -10.53 -4.00
CA LYS A 119 -10.65 -10.89 -2.58
C LYS A 119 -11.60 -12.07 -2.38
N MET A 120 -11.12 -13.07 -1.65
CA MET A 120 -11.87 -14.26 -1.29
C MET A 120 -11.47 -14.70 0.11
N LYS A 121 -12.42 -14.85 1.03
CA LYS A 121 -12.18 -15.19 2.45
C LYS A 121 -11.47 -16.54 2.62
N HIS A 122 -11.84 -17.52 1.83
CA HIS A 122 -11.26 -18.86 1.85
C HIS A 122 -10.55 -19.16 0.53
N ASP A 123 -9.52 -18.37 0.18
CA ASP A 123 -8.77 -18.54 -1.06
C ASP A 123 -7.94 -19.84 -1.02
N PRO A 124 -8.25 -20.86 -1.85
CA PRO A 124 -7.56 -22.15 -1.85
C PRO A 124 -6.11 -22.08 -2.31
N ARG A 125 -5.69 -20.95 -2.89
CA ARG A 125 -4.31 -20.72 -3.33
C ARG A 125 -3.37 -20.39 -2.17
N ILE A 126 -3.92 -20.01 -1.01
CA ILE A 126 -3.14 -19.62 0.16
C ILE A 126 -2.67 -20.87 0.90
N THR A 127 -1.35 -21.00 1.11
CA THR A 127 -0.76 -22.10 1.85
C THR A 127 -1.02 -21.97 3.37
N PRO A 128 -0.88 -23.03 4.18
CA PRO A 128 -0.97 -22.95 5.65
C PRO A 128 -0.01 -21.91 6.25
N VAL A 129 1.28 -21.94 5.88
CA VAL A 129 2.27 -20.93 6.29
C VAL A 129 1.84 -19.56 5.75
N GLY A 130 1.38 -19.51 4.49
CA GLY A 130 0.88 -18.30 3.85
C GLY A 130 -0.26 -17.64 4.61
N ARG A 131 -1.20 -18.42 5.15
CA ARG A 131 -2.32 -17.91 5.96
C ARG A 131 -1.83 -17.25 7.25
N PHE A 132 -0.86 -17.85 7.92
CA PHE A 132 -0.25 -17.27 9.11
C PHE A 132 0.46 -15.95 8.81
N ILE A 133 1.36 -15.92 7.80
CA ILE A 133 2.14 -14.71 7.50
C ILE A 133 1.29 -13.57 6.94
N ARG A 134 0.18 -13.87 6.24
CA ARG A 134 -0.77 -12.84 5.77
C ARG A 134 -1.56 -12.25 6.92
N ARG A 135 -2.10 -13.08 7.83
CA ARG A 135 -2.82 -12.61 9.00
C ARG A 135 -1.99 -11.68 9.90
N THR A 136 -0.68 -11.91 9.96
CA THR A 136 0.26 -11.11 10.75
C THR A 136 0.96 -10.03 9.93
N SER A 137 0.63 -9.88 8.64
CA SER A 137 1.30 -8.97 7.70
C SER A 137 2.83 -9.19 7.58
N ILE A 138 3.34 -10.31 8.06
CA ILE A 138 4.76 -10.70 7.96
C ILE A 138 5.15 -10.89 6.49
N ASP A 139 4.22 -11.31 5.63
CA ASP A 139 4.45 -11.47 4.19
C ASP A 139 4.90 -10.16 3.52
N GLU A 140 4.62 -9.01 4.09
CA GLU A 140 4.97 -7.69 3.54
C GLU A 140 6.35 -7.17 4.01
N LEU A 141 6.98 -7.81 5.02
CA LEU A 141 8.28 -7.36 5.54
C LEU A 141 9.38 -7.24 4.47
N PRO A 142 9.45 -8.08 3.40
CA PRO A 142 10.42 -7.89 2.33
C PRO A 142 10.30 -6.56 1.58
N GLN A 143 9.18 -5.81 1.72
CA GLN A 143 9.05 -4.45 1.18
C GLN A 143 10.06 -3.48 1.81
N LEU A 144 10.57 -3.76 3.01
CA LEU A 144 11.68 -2.98 3.60
C LEU A 144 12.91 -2.94 2.67
N TRP A 145 13.13 -3.98 1.88
CA TRP A 145 14.16 -3.97 0.84
C TRP A 145 13.85 -2.96 -0.28
N ASN A 146 12.57 -2.82 -0.68
CA ASN A 146 12.16 -1.77 -1.61
C ASN A 146 12.39 -0.36 -1.05
N VAL A 147 12.23 -0.20 0.27
CA VAL A 147 12.56 1.07 0.94
C VAL A 147 14.06 1.35 0.86
N VAL A 148 14.92 0.36 1.16
CA VAL A 148 16.39 0.50 1.04
C VAL A 148 16.79 0.84 -0.39
N ARG A 149 16.20 0.20 -1.40
CA ARG A 149 16.44 0.49 -2.82
C ARG A 149 15.97 1.89 -3.24
N GLY A 150 15.00 2.45 -2.52
CA GLY A 150 14.41 3.75 -2.82
C GLY A 150 13.19 3.69 -3.76
N ASP A 151 12.69 2.50 -4.07
CA ASP A 151 11.43 2.31 -4.80
C ASP A 151 10.24 2.75 -3.94
N MET A 152 10.33 2.54 -2.62
CA MET A 152 9.32 2.85 -1.62
C MET A 152 9.87 3.74 -0.50
N SER A 153 8.97 4.22 0.35
CA SER A 153 9.20 4.85 1.65
C SER A 153 8.56 4.00 2.74
N LEU A 154 8.92 4.20 4.00
CA LEU A 154 8.17 3.59 5.11
C LEU A 154 6.73 4.07 5.13
N VAL A 155 6.51 5.39 4.92
CA VAL A 155 5.18 6.01 4.93
C VAL A 155 4.88 6.68 3.59
N GLY A 156 3.71 6.37 3.02
CA GLY A 156 3.24 6.94 1.77
C GLY A 156 1.95 6.26 1.28
N PRO A 157 1.38 6.71 0.16
CA PRO A 157 0.27 6.03 -0.49
C PRO A 157 0.60 4.57 -0.81
N ARG A 158 -0.39 3.67 -0.70
CA ARG A 158 -0.19 2.28 -1.10
C ARG A 158 0.12 2.19 -2.60
N PRO A 159 1.15 1.42 -3.02
CA PRO A 159 1.45 1.25 -4.44
C PRO A 159 0.36 0.44 -5.15
N PRO A 160 -0.34 1.02 -6.15
CA PRO A 160 -1.38 0.33 -6.89
C PRO A 160 -0.82 -0.65 -7.92
N LEU A 161 -1.69 -1.55 -8.40
CA LEU A 161 -1.41 -2.41 -9.54
C LEU A 161 -1.50 -1.61 -10.86
N PRO A 162 -0.76 -1.98 -11.92
CA PRO A 162 -0.90 -1.34 -13.23
C PRO A 162 -2.34 -1.35 -13.76
N ARG A 163 -3.09 -2.45 -13.55
CA ARG A 163 -4.51 -2.55 -13.95
C ARG A 163 -5.41 -1.58 -13.19
N GLU A 164 -5.13 -1.31 -11.91
CA GLU A 164 -5.87 -0.32 -11.13
C GLU A 164 -5.63 1.09 -11.66
N VAL A 165 -4.35 1.41 -11.98
CA VAL A 165 -3.98 2.73 -12.52
C VAL A 165 -4.57 3.00 -13.90
N ALA A 166 -4.83 1.95 -14.69
CA ALA A 166 -5.49 2.08 -15.99
C ALA A 166 -6.92 2.64 -15.86
N GLU A 167 -7.58 2.40 -14.72
CA GLU A 167 -8.94 2.87 -14.41
C GLU A 167 -8.95 4.21 -13.64
N TYR A 168 -7.78 4.72 -13.22
CA TYR A 168 -7.67 5.94 -12.42
C TYR A 168 -8.03 7.18 -13.22
N SER A 169 -8.85 8.03 -12.63
CA SER A 169 -9.05 9.40 -13.09
C SER A 169 -7.78 10.25 -12.93
N SER A 170 -7.74 11.43 -13.54
CA SER A 170 -6.65 12.38 -13.33
C SER A 170 -6.50 12.80 -11.86
N TYR A 171 -7.61 12.80 -11.10
CA TYR A 171 -7.62 13.08 -9.67
C TYR A 171 -6.98 11.94 -8.88
N ASP A 172 -7.36 10.71 -9.13
CA ASP A 172 -6.82 9.53 -8.44
C ASP A 172 -5.31 9.40 -8.68
N LYS A 173 -4.82 9.76 -9.87
CA LYS A 173 -3.40 9.75 -10.21
C LYS A 173 -2.54 10.73 -9.40
N LEU A 174 -3.13 11.70 -8.71
CA LEU A 174 -2.40 12.62 -7.84
C LEU A 174 -1.67 11.89 -6.71
N ARG A 175 -2.21 10.75 -6.23
CA ARG A 175 -1.54 9.91 -5.22
C ARG A 175 -0.17 9.36 -5.69
N LEU A 176 0.05 9.29 -7.00
CA LEU A 176 1.30 8.83 -7.61
C LEU A 176 2.38 9.93 -7.70
N ARG A 177 2.12 11.13 -7.19
CA ARG A 177 3.10 12.24 -7.19
C ARG A 177 4.16 12.13 -6.10
N VAL A 178 4.05 11.14 -5.24
CA VAL A 178 5.01 10.86 -4.16
C VAL A 178 5.41 9.40 -4.18
N LYS A 179 6.51 9.05 -3.47
CA LYS A 179 6.90 7.65 -3.31
C LYS A 179 5.82 6.89 -2.55
N PRO A 180 5.46 5.68 -3.00
CA PRO A 180 4.56 4.81 -2.24
C PRO A 180 5.18 4.36 -0.93
N GLY A 181 4.32 4.02 0.05
CA GLY A 181 4.74 3.58 1.38
C GLY A 181 4.49 2.09 1.65
N CYS A 182 5.21 1.55 2.63
CA CYS A 182 4.87 0.26 3.25
C CYS A 182 3.59 0.41 4.08
N THR A 183 3.41 1.58 4.72
CA THR A 183 2.18 1.99 5.40
C THR A 183 1.77 3.38 4.95
N GLY A 184 0.50 3.75 5.20
CA GLY A 184 -0.06 5.03 4.81
C GLY A 184 -1.22 5.46 5.69
N LEU A 185 -1.70 6.68 5.51
CA LEU A 185 -2.73 7.26 6.34
C LEU A 185 -4.03 6.42 6.33
N TRP A 186 -4.53 6.02 5.16
CA TRP A 186 -5.74 5.21 5.08
C TRP A 186 -5.58 3.82 5.71
N GLN A 187 -4.36 3.23 5.64
CA GLN A 187 -4.07 1.92 6.22
C GLN A 187 -4.15 1.92 7.76
N VAL A 188 -4.07 3.10 8.40
CA VAL A 188 -4.19 3.27 9.85
C VAL A 188 -5.46 4.00 10.28
N SER A 189 -6.38 4.30 9.33
CA SER A 189 -7.59 5.11 9.57
C SER A 189 -8.91 4.39 9.28
N GLY A 190 -8.91 3.10 8.92
CA GLY A 190 -10.16 2.37 8.61
C GLY A 190 -9.96 1.12 7.77
N ARG A 191 -8.79 0.97 7.13
CA ARG A 191 -8.39 -0.23 6.35
C ARG A 191 -9.47 -0.75 5.40
N ASN A 192 -10.09 -1.88 5.75
CA ASN A 192 -11.04 -2.62 4.91
C ASN A 192 -12.44 -1.99 4.84
N GLU A 193 -12.76 -1.03 5.71
CA GLU A 193 -14.07 -0.36 5.77
C GLU A 193 -14.16 0.82 4.79
N LEU A 194 -13.02 1.27 4.25
CA LEU A 194 -12.95 2.43 3.37
C LEU A 194 -13.25 2.06 1.92
N SER A 195 -14.08 2.85 1.27
CA SER A 195 -14.25 2.83 -0.18
C SER A 195 -12.97 3.30 -0.89
N PHE A 196 -12.84 2.97 -2.19
CA PHE A 196 -11.71 3.43 -2.99
C PHE A 196 -11.56 4.97 -2.98
N LYS A 197 -12.68 5.70 -3.05
CA LYS A 197 -12.67 7.18 -3.00
C LYS A 197 -12.11 7.70 -1.69
N GLU A 198 -12.54 7.15 -0.57
CA GLU A 198 -12.03 7.53 0.76
C GLU A 198 -10.55 7.20 0.92
N MET A 199 -10.08 6.08 0.37
CA MET A 199 -8.64 5.75 0.35
C MET A 199 -7.85 6.80 -0.44
N VAL A 200 -8.36 7.25 -1.59
CA VAL A 200 -7.72 8.30 -2.40
C VAL A 200 -7.68 9.61 -1.62
N GLU A 201 -8.79 10.05 -1.02
CA GLU A 201 -8.84 11.29 -0.22
C GLU A 201 -7.83 11.28 0.92
N LEU A 202 -7.72 10.18 1.67
CA LEU A 202 -6.73 10.03 2.74
C LEU A 202 -5.28 10.04 2.22
N ASP A 203 -5.03 9.46 1.04
CA ASP A 203 -3.71 9.55 0.41
C ASP A 203 -3.37 10.98 -0.03
N LEU A 204 -4.34 11.73 -0.54
CA LEU A 204 -4.15 13.13 -0.91
C LEU A 204 -3.98 14.02 0.33
N GLU A 205 -4.73 13.76 1.39
CA GLU A 205 -4.58 14.41 2.70
C GLU A 205 -3.16 14.17 3.26
N TYR A 206 -2.66 12.92 3.18
CA TYR A 206 -1.28 12.61 3.55
C TYR A 206 -0.29 13.47 2.75
N ILE A 207 -0.44 13.55 1.43
CA ILE A 207 0.47 14.32 0.57
C ILE A 207 0.45 15.80 0.95
N GLU A 208 -0.71 16.36 1.28
CA GLU A 208 -0.88 17.76 1.69
C GLU A 208 -0.22 18.04 3.05
N LYS A 209 -0.46 17.15 4.03
CA LYS A 209 -0.03 17.35 5.43
C LYS A 209 1.34 16.78 5.75
N ARG A 210 1.96 15.98 4.87
CA ARG A 210 3.19 15.24 5.13
C ARG A 210 4.31 16.12 5.70
N ASN A 211 4.88 15.65 6.77
CA ASN A 211 6.07 16.16 7.43
C ASN A 211 6.63 15.03 8.31
N VAL A 212 7.83 15.24 8.89
CA VAL A 212 8.53 14.24 9.71
C VAL A 212 7.67 13.74 10.87
N PHE A 213 7.02 14.64 11.58
CA PHE A 213 6.20 14.29 12.75
C PHE A 213 4.97 13.47 12.35
N PHE A 214 4.32 13.85 11.25
CA PHE A 214 3.16 13.12 10.73
C PHE A 214 3.56 11.71 10.25
N ASP A 215 4.71 11.56 9.61
CA ASP A 215 5.26 10.25 9.25
C ASP A 215 5.47 9.37 10.49
N LEU A 216 6.08 9.93 11.58
CA LEU A 216 6.27 9.21 12.83
C LEU A 216 4.94 8.80 13.50
N GLN A 217 3.92 9.66 13.46
CA GLN A 217 2.59 9.34 13.97
C GLN A 217 1.97 8.14 13.22
N ILE A 218 2.09 8.11 11.88
CA ILE A 218 1.57 7.00 11.07
C ILE A 218 2.34 5.72 11.40
N ILE A 219 3.67 5.76 11.55
CA ILE A 219 4.47 4.59 11.96
C ILE A 219 4.01 4.07 13.33
N ALA A 220 3.83 4.96 14.31
CA ALA A 220 3.37 4.57 15.65
C ALA A 220 1.96 3.93 15.63
N LYS A 221 1.04 4.49 14.84
CA LYS A 221 -0.29 3.90 14.64
C LYS A 221 -0.21 2.53 13.96
N THR A 222 0.68 2.37 12.97
CA THR A 222 0.91 1.09 12.29
C THR A 222 1.39 0.03 13.27
N ALA A 223 2.40 0.35 14.10
CA ALA A 223 2.92 -0.57 15.11
C ALA A 223 1.82 -1.00 16.10
N ARG A 224 1.00 -0.04 16.58
CA ARG A 224 -0.14 -0.36 17.46
C ARG A 224 -1.16 -1.26 16.77
N ALA A 225 -1.48 -1.01 15.52
CA ALA A 225 -2.44 -1.81 14.75
C ALA A 225 -1.93 -3.22 14.46
N MET A 226 -0.62 -3.43 14.34
CA MET A 226 -0.03 -4.78 14.18
C MET A 226 -0.11 -5.62 15.46
N VAL A 227 -0.10 -4.97 16.63
CA VAL A 227 -0.15 -5.67 17.94
C VAL A 227 -1.59 -5.91 18.40
N GLY A 228 -2.55 -5.08 17.98
CA GLY A 228 -3.91 -5.06 18.54
C GLY A 228 -5.05 -5.48 17.59
N SER A 229 -4.78 -5.94 16.36
CA SER A 229 -5.85 -6.24 15.42
C SER A 229 -6.11 -7.74 15.28
N ASP A 230 -7.30 -8.19 15.74
CA ASP A 230 -7.92 -9.43 15.28
C ASP A 230 -8.45 -9.32 13.82
N ASP A 231 -8.42 -8.12 13.21
CA ASP A 231 -9.08 -7.78 11.95
C ASP A 231 -8.09 -7.68 10.76
N ALA A 232 -7.05 -8.49 10.72
CA ALA A 232 -6.14 -8.51 9.58
C ALA A 232 -6.71 -9.23 8.33
N TYR A 233 -8.01 -9.59 8.34
CA TYR A 233 -8.76 -10.15 7.19
C TYR A 233 -10.19 -9.65 7.15
#